data_ac26e1616660f5d80e2f2ce431b5f07e
#
_entry.id   ac26e1616660f5d80e2f2ce431b5f07e
#
_cell.length_a   1.000
_cell.length_b   1.000
_cell.length_c   1.000
_cell.angle_alpha   90.00
_cell.angle_beta   90.00
_cell.angle_gamma   90.00
#
_symmetry.space_group_name_H-M   'P 1'
#
loop_
_entity.id
_entity.type
_entity.pdbx_description
1 polymer ?
#
loop_
_entity_poly.entity_id
_entity_poly.type
_entity_poly.pdbx_seq_one_letter_code
_entity_poly.pdbx_strand_id
1 'polypeptide(L)'
;MSTILIAEDDPQVSAFLERGLRSGGFEPKVVGDGESALSAALDDPPDLMILDLGLPGKKGLDVLRALRASGSRLPVVILTATQDLPSKVAGFEVGADDYVTKPFLFEELLARVRARIRSSAADSPRALRAGRVTLDLETRWASVGERRVELSGREFALLEAFMRSPDQVMTRALLLSSVWGFDHDPRSNIVEVYVGYLRRKLGDDVIETVRGTGYRLRSPSG
;
A
#
# COMPACT_ATOMS: atom_id res chain seq x y z
N MET A 1 -3.88 -2.81 22.46
CA MET A 1 -3.70 -3.96 21.56
C MET A 1 -4.35 -3.52 20.25
N SER A 2 -3.70 -3.69 19.10
CA SER A 2 -4.28 -3.15 17.85
C SER A 2 -5.41 -4.05 17.36
N THR A 3 -6.53 -3.43 17.00
CA THR A 3 -7.73 -4.10 16.50
C THR A 3 -7.66 -4.27 14.99
N ILE A 4 -7.91 -5.49 14.49
CA ILE A 4 -7.93 -5.79 13.06
C ILE A 4 -9.31 -6.29 12.66
N LEU A 5 -9.96 -5.58 11.75
CA LEU A 5 -11.22 -6.03 11.15
C LEU A 5 -10.91 -6.99 10.00
N ILE A 6 -11.47 -8.20 10.06
CA ILE A 6 -11.38 -9.23 9.00
C ILE A 6 -12.74 -9.27 8.31
N ALA A 7 -12.81 -8.86 7.06
CA ALA A 7 -13.99 -8.97 6.20
C ALA A 7 -13.75 -10.12 5.20
N GLU A 8 -14.25 -11.30 5.55
CA GLU A 8 -14.03 -12.56 4.83
C GLU A 8 -15.26 -13.47 5.06
N ASP A 9 -15.87 -13.95 4.00
CA ASP A 9 -17.09 -14.77 4.05
C ASP A 9 -16.82 -16.28 4.20
N ASP A 10 -15.62 -16.74 3.85
CA ASP A 10 -15.22 -18.13 4.08
C ASP A 10 -14.91 -18.38 5.56
N PRO A 11 -15.69 -19.27 6.25
CA PRO A 11 -15.48 -19.52 7.68
C PRO A 11 -14.13 -20.19 8.00
N GLN A 12 -13.54 -20.92 7.04
CA GLN A 12 -12.23 -21.57 7.25
C GLN A 12 -11.10 -20.55 7.17
N VAL A 13 -11.18 -19.65 6.18
CA VAL A 13 -10.21 -18.58 6.00
C VAL A 13 -10.29 -17.59 7.14
N SER A 14 -11.48 -17.13 7.49
CA SER A 14 -11.69 -16.17 8.59
C SER A 14 -11.22 -16.73 9.94
N ALA A 15 -11.54 -17.99 10.26
CA ALA A 15 -11.05 -18.64 11.49
C ALA A 15 -9.53 -18.86 11.49
N PHE A 16 -8.93 -19.13 10.34
CA PHE A 16 -7.47 -19.22 10.19
C PHE A 16 -6.81 -17.87 10.45
N LEU A 17 -7.32 -16.81 9.84
CA LEU A 17 -6.83 -15.44 10.04
C LEU A 17 -6.99 -14.99 11.49
N GLU A 18 -8.17 -15.23 12.07
CA GLU A 18 -8.46 -14.87 13.48
C GLU A 18 -7.46 -15.50 14.45
N ARG A 19 -7.24 -16.81 14.36
CA ARG A 19 -6.28 -17.53 15.22
C ARG A 19 -4.86 -17.02 15.03
N GLY A 20 -4.44 -16.83 13.79
CA GLY A 20 -3.10 -16.37 13.48
C GLY A 20 -2.83 -14.95 13.99
N LEU A 21 -3.75 -14.02 13.74
CA LEU A 21 -3.63 -12.64 14.20
C LEU A 21 -3.66 -12.53 15.73
N ARG A 22 -4.53 -13.30 16.41
CA ARG A 22 -4.56 -13.36 17.87
C ARG A 22 -3.23 -13.87 18.45
N SER A 23 -2.66 -14.91 17.84
CA SER A 23 -1.32 -15.40 18.19
C SER A 23 -0.22 -14.37 17.88
N GLY A 24 -0.42 -13.54 16.88
CA GLY A 24 0.47 -12.43 16.50
C GLY A 24 0.41 -11.21 17.40
N GLY A 25 -0.48 -11.20 18.42
CA GLY A 25 -0.63 -10.12 19.41
C GLY A 25 -1.65 -9.05 19.00
N PHE A 26 -2.59 -9.35 18.10
CA PHE A 26 -3.67 -8.46 17.67
C PHE A 26 -5.03 -8.87 18.24
N GLU A 27 -6.00 -7.96 18.12
CA GLU A 27 -7.40 -8.20 18.49
C GLU A 27 -8.24 -8.28 17.20
N PRO A 28 -8.49 -9.47 16.65
CA PRO A 28 -9.27 -9.63 15.44
C PRO A 28 -10.78 -9.55 15.71
N LYS A 29 -11.50 -8.82 14.83
CA LYS A 29 -12.97 -8.81 14.70
C LYS A 29 -13.32 -9.34 13.32
N VAL A 30 -14.27 -10.29 13.23
CA VAL A 30 -14.63 -10.94 11.96
C VAL A 30 -16.04 -10.53 11.55
N VAL A 31 -16.20 -10.21 10.26
CA VAL A 31 -17.50 -9.98 9.61
C VAL A 31 -17.53 -10.73 8.27
N GLY A 32 -18.69 -11.21 7.86
CA GLY A 32 -18.82 -12.10 6.69
C GLY A 32 -19.44 -11.44 5.45
N ASP A 33 -19.73 -10.15 5.46
CA ASP A 33 -20.35 -9.44 4.34
C ASP A 33 -19.90 -7.98 4.25
N GLY A 34 -20.12 -7.36 3.09
CA GLY A 34 -19.62 -6.03 2.82
C GLY A 34 -20.37 -4.90 3.53
N GLU A 35 -21.66 -5.07 3.84
CA GLU A 35 -22.42 -4.08 4.60
C GLU A 35 -21.94 -4.03 6.04
N SER A 36 -21.82 -5.19 6.69
CA SER A 36 -21.27 -5.33 8.04
C SER A 36 -19.83 -4.81 8.12
N ALA A 37 -19.03 -5.08 7.08
CA ALA A 37 -17.65 -4.62 7.00
C ALA A 37 -17.57 -3.09 6.96
N LEU A 38 -18.41 -2.43 6.16
CA LEU A 38 -18.45 -0.97 6.07
C LEU A 38 -18.94 -0.34 7.39
N SER A 39 -20.03 -0.86 7.96
CA SER A 39 -20.58 -0.37 9.22
C SER A 39 -19.56 -0.50 10.36
N ALA A 40 -18.98 -1.68 10.55
CA ALA A 40 -17.97 -1.90 11.58
C ALA A 40 -16.75 -0.97 11.43
N ALA A 41 -16.30 -0.72 10.20
CA ALA A 41 -15.17 0.15 9.95
C ALA A 41 -15.47 1.65 10.18
N LEU A 42 -16.73 2.08 10.09
CA LEU A 42 -17.14 3.48 10.30
C LEU A 42 -17.56 3.74 11.74
N ASP A 43 -18.28 2.79 12.36
CA ASP A 43 -18.88 2.95 13.71
C ASP A 43 -17.85 2.74 14.83
N ASP A 44 -16.91 1.80 14.64
CA ASP A 44 -15.83 1.49 15.60
C ASP A 44 -14.53 1.22 14.80
N PRO A 45 -13.86 2.29 14.34
CA PRO A 45 -12.74 2.18 13.40
C PRO A 45 -11.60 1.32 13.97
N PRO A 46 -11.24 0.21 13.28
CA PRO A 46 -10.09 -0.60 13.65
C PRO A 46 -8.77 0.07 13.26
N ASP A 47 -7.64 -0.46 13.72
CA ASP A 47 -6.31 0.00 13.32
C ASP A 47 -5.93 -0.43 11.89
N LEU A 48 -6.53 -1.53 11.40
CA LEU A 48 -6.35 -2.06 10.05
C LEU A 48 -7.53 -2.94 9.65
N MET A 49 -7.86 -2.94 8.37
CA MET A 49 -8.84 -3.85 7.78
C MET A 49 -8.17 -4.82 6.81
N ILE A 50 -8.48 -6.11 6.94
CA ILE A 50 -8.21 -7.13 5.93
C ILE A 50 -9.54 -7.33 5.19
N LEU A 51 -9.54 -7.16 3.87
CA LEU A 51 -10.76 -7.08 3.05
C LEU A 51 -10.71 -8.05 1.89
N ASP A 52 -11.57 -9.05 1.88
CA ASP A 52 -11.81 -9.85 0.68
C ASP A 52 -12.63 -9.06 -0.35
N LEU A 53 -12.27 -9.19 -1.61
CA LEU A 53 -13.02 -8.60 -2.72
C LEU A 53 -14.30 -9.37 -3.05
N GLY A 54 -14.33 -10.67 -2.72
CA GLY A 54 -15.42 -11.60 -3.05
C GLY A 54 -16.65 -11.52 -2.15
N LEU A 55 -16.69 -10.65 -1.15
CA LEU A 55 -17.76 -10.58 -0.15
C LEU A 55 -19.18 -10.62 -0.73
N PRO A 56 -20.13 -11.29 -0.06
CA PRO A 56 -21.53 -11.24 -0.41
C PRO A 56 -22.13 -9.84 -0.09
N GLY A 57 -23.24 -9.52 -0.75
CA GLY A 57 -23.86 -8.20 -0.64
C GLY A 57 -23.01 -7.13 -1.32
N LYS A 58 -22.47 -6.21 -0.56
CA LYS A 58 -21.57 -5.17 -1.06
C LYS A 58 -20.17 -5.74 -1.33
N LYS A 59 -19.70 -5.62 -2.59
CA LYS A 59 -18.37 -6.11 -2.97
C LYS A 59 -17.25 -5.36 -2.28
N GLY A 60 -16.13 -6.03 -2.01
CA GLY A 60 -15.01 -5.43 -1.28
C GLY A 60 -14.47 -4.14 -1.91
N LEU A 61 -14.42 -4.03 -3.24
CA LEU A 61 -14.07 -2.76 -3.90
C LEU A 61 -15.06 -1.62 -3.61
N ASP A 62 -16.35 -1.92 -3.48
CA ASP A 62 -17.37 -0.92 -3.18
C ASP A 62 -17.34 -0.52 -1.70
N VAL A 63 -16.97 -1.45 -0.81
CA VAL A 63 -16.64 -1.15 0.59
C VAL A 63 -15.48 -0.17 0.66
N LEU A 64 -14.38 -0.46 -0.05
CA LEU A 64 -13.20 0.41 -0.07
C LEU A 64 -13.52 1.80 -0.62
N ARG A 65 -14.27 1.88 -1.73
CA ARG A 65 -14.74 3.16 -2.30
C ARG A 65 -15.55 3.97 -1.29
N ALA A 66 -16.50 3.32 -0.61
CA ALA A 66 -17.34 3.99 0.39
C ALA A 66 -16.51 4.50 1.59
N LEU A 67 -15.54 3.70 2.07
CA LEU A 67 -14.61 4.14 3.12
C LEU A 67 -13.80 5.36 2.69
N ARG A 68 -13.25 5.37 1.48
CA ARG A 68 -12.47 6.51 0.99
C ARG A 68 -13.36 7.75 0.74
N ALA A 69 -14.57 7.55 0.23
CA ALA A 69 -15.55 8.64 0.05
C ALA A 69 -15.99 9.27 1.38
N SER A 70 -16.04 8.52 2.48
CA SER A 70 -16.28 9.06 3.84
C SER A 70 -15.09 9.79 4.44
N GLY A 71 -13.95 9.87 3.74
CA GLY A 71 -12.71 10.46 4.25
C GLY A 71 -11.89 9.53 5.14
N SER A 72 -12.29 8.27 5.31
CA SER A 72 -11.57 7.30 6.12
C SER A 72 -10.19 6.99 5.53
N ARG A 73 -9.17 7.03 6.40
CA ARG A 73 -7.78 6.68 6.10
C ARG A 73 -7.38 5.33 6.69
N LEU A 74 -8.37 4.54 7.08
CA LEU A 74 -8.17 3.20 7.60
C LEU A 74 -7.25 2.40 6.67
N PRO A 75 -6.12 1.86 7.14
CA PRO A 75 -5.28 0.99 6.33
C PRO A 75 -6.05 -0.27 5.92
N VAL A 76 -6.04 -0.56 4.62
CA VAL A 76 -6.75 -1.72 4.05
C VAL A 76 -5.77 -2.62 3.29
N VAL A 77 -5.66 -3.86 3.74
CA VAL A 77 -4.97 -4.95 3.05
C VAL A 77 -6.02 -5.80 2.34
N ILE A 78 -5.98 -5.83 1.02
CA ILE A 78 -6.93 -6.61 0.22
C ILE A 78 -6.47 -8.06 0.12
N LEU A 79 -7.40 -9.00 0.33
CA LEU A 79 -7.26 -10.39 -0.09
C LEU A 79 -7.94 -10.57 -1.45
N THR A 80 -7.29 -11.24 -2.38
CA THR A 80 -7.83 -11.43 -3.73
C THR A 80 -7.42 -12.76 -4.34
N ALA A 81 -8.25 -13.35 -5.18
CA ALA A 81 -7.87 -14.53 -5.96
C ALA A 81 -6.81 -14.16 -7.02
N THR A 82 -5.91 -15.09 -7.33
CA THR A 82 -4.76 -14.88 -8.23
C THR A 82 -5.14 -14.42 -9.65
N GLN A 83 -6.36 -14.73 -10.11
CA GLN A 83 -6.80 -14.45 -11.48
C GLN A 83 -7.46 -13.08 -11.68
N ASP A 84 -7.57 -12.27 -10.64
CA ASP A 84 -8.30 -10.99 -10.69
C ASP A 84 -7.36 -9.78 -10.83
N LEU A 85 -6.51 -9.80 -11.86
CA LEU A 85 -5.61 -8.69 -12.22
C LEU A 85 -6.34 -7.35 -12.44
N PRO A 86 -7.52 -7.28 -13.11
CA PRO A 86 -8.25 -6.03 -13.25
C PRO A 86 -8.70 -5.43 -11.92
N SER A 87 -9.14 -6.26 -10.97
CA SER A 87 -9.55 -5.81 -9.64
C SER A 87 -8.37 -5.34 -8.78
N LYS A 88 -7.16 -5.90 -8.98
CA LYS A 88 -5.94 -5.39 -8.32
C LYS A 88 -5.61 -3.97 -8.76
N VAL A 89 -5.67 -3.68 -10.07
CA VAL A 89 -5.41 -2.34 -10.60
C VAL A 89 -6.47 -1.35 -10.10
N ALA A 90 -7.75 -1.73 -10.20
CA ALA A 90 -8.87 -0.92 -9.73
C ALA A 90 -8.78 -0.61 -8.23
N GLY A 91 -8.36 -1.58 -7.41
CA GLY A 91 -8.26 -1.38 -5.96
C GLY A 91 -7.13 -0.42 -5.56
N PHE A 92 -5.98 -0.41 -6.25
CA PHE A 92 -4.93 0.59 -6.01
C PHE A 92 -5.37 2.00 -6.43
N GLU A 93 -6.12 2.13 -7.53
CA GLU A 93 -6.70 3.41 -7.94
C GLU A 93 -7.72 3.92 -6.92
N VAL A 94 -8.44 3.01 -6.25
CA VAL A 94 -9.41 3.32 -5.20
C VAL A 94 -8.74 3.61 -3.85
N GLY A 95 -7.46 3.27 -3.67
CA GLY A 95 -6.70 3.63 -2.47
C GLY A 95 -6.52 2.49 -1.45
N ALA A 96 -6.41 1.23 -1.88
CA ALA A 96 -5.92 0.15 -1.04
C ALA A 96 -4.45 0.38 -0.67
N ASP A 97 -4.07 -0.05 0.54
CA ASP A 97 -2.71 0.14 1.05
C ASP A 97 -1.80 -1.03 0.72
N ASP A 98 -2.34 -2.25 0.62
CA ASP A 98 -1.60 -3.45 0.24
C ASP A 98 -2.51 -4.55 -0.32
N TYR A 99 -1.89 -5.61 -0.90
CA TYR A 99 -2.57 -6.77 -1.48
C TYR A 99 -1.87 -8.06 -1.12
N VAL A 100 -2.66 -9.08 -0.86
CA VAL A 100 -2.21 -10.45 -0.69
C VAL A 100 -3.06 -11.36 -1.58
N THR A 101 -2.42 -12.18 -2.38
CA THR A 101 -3.13 -13.12 -3.28
C THR A 101 -3.37 -14.44 -2.61
N LYS A 102 -4.59 -14.98 -2.74
CA LYS A 102 -4.93 -16.34 -2.32
C LYS A 102 -4.41 -17.34 -3.38
N PRO A 103 -3.74 -18.46 -3.01
CA PRO A 103 -3.36 -18.83 -1.66
C PRO A 103 -2.14 -18.01 -1.15
N PHE A 104 -2.09 -17.74 0.15
CA PHE A 104 -1.03 -16.97 0.81
C PHE A 104 -0.43 -17.70 2.02
N LEU A 105 0.79 -17.34 2.36
CA LEU A 105 1.40 -17.73 3.63
C LEU A 105 0.97 -16.74 4.72
N PHE A 106 0.58 -17.25 5.90
CA PHE A 106 0.15 -16.39 7.00
C PHE A 106 1.27 -15.41 7.43
N GLU A 107 2.51 -15.87 7.42
CA GLU A 107 3.69 -15.07 7.75
C GLU A 107 3.84 -13.86 6.83
N GLU A 108 3.53 -14.01 5.53
CA GLU A 108 3.53 -12.91 4.57
C GLU A 108 2.46 -11.87 4.93
N LEU A 109 1.22 -12.32 5.14
CA LEU A 109 0.13 -11.45 5.54
C LEU A 109 0.45 -10.73 6.85
N LEU A 110 0.96 -11.45 7.86
CA LEU A 110 1.31 -10.90 9.16
C LEU A 110 2.41 -9.83 9.06
N ALA A 111 3.41 -10.05 8.21
CA ALA A 111 4.46 -9.06 7.96
C ALA A 111 3.90 -7.77 7.35
N ARG A 112 2.96 -7.88 6.39
CA ARG A 112 2.28 -6.73 5.77
C ARG A 112 1.38 -5.99 6.75
N VAL A 113 0.58 -6.71 7.54
CA VAL A 113 -0.25 -6.13 8.61
C VAL A 113 0.61 -5.34 9.58
N ARG A 114 1.70 -5.91 10.08
CA ARG A 114 2.64 -5.22 10.98
C ARG A 114 3.27 -3.99 10.34
N ALA A 115 3.61 -4.05 9.06
CA ALA A 115 4.16 -2.91 8.33
C ALA A 115 3.15 -1.76 8.23
N ARG A 116 1.87 -2.07 7.95
CA ARG A 116 0.82 -1.05 7.80
C ARG A 116 0.39 -0.45 9.13
N ILE A 117 0.30 -1.24 10.20
CA ILE A 117 0.02 -0.71 11.55
C ILE A 117 1.17 0.17 12.05
N ARG A 118 2.44 -0.21 11.80
CA ARG A 118 3.57 0.66 12.18
C ARG A 118 3.57 1.98 11.43
N SER A 119 3.14 2.01 10.19
CA SER A 119 3.03 3.27 9.42
C SER A 119 1.85 4.14 9.87
N SER A 120 0.84 3.57 10.53
CA SER A 120 -0.27 4.31 11.12
C SER A 120 -0.04 4.73 12.58
N ALA A 121 0.85 4.03 13.30
CA ALA A 121 1.21 4.41 14.66
C ALA A 121 2.13 5.65 14.67
N ALA A 122 1.93 6.53 15.64
CA ALA A 122 2.49 7.88 15.75
C ALA A 122 4.04 8.02 15.82
N ASP A 123 4.81 6.96 15.56
CA ASP A 123 6.28 6.97 15.56
C ASP A 123 6.93 6.82 14.16
N SER A 124 6.16 6.66 13.09
CA SER A 124 6.72 6.82 11.74
C SER A 124 6.72 8.29 11.37
N PRO A 125 7.80 8.83 10.79
CA PRO A 125 7.81 10.22 10.38
C PRO A 125 6.62 10.46 9.43
N ARG A 126 5.75 11.42 9.76
CA ARG A 126 4.59 11.80 8.91
C ARG A 126 5.01 12.16 7.49
N ALA A 127 6.27 12.45 7.29
CA ALA A 127 6.83 12.73 5.99
C ALA A 127 8.27 12.19 5.88
N LEU A 128 8.60 11.62 4.74
CA LEU A 128 9.98 11.33 4.35
C LEU A 128 10.60 12.58 3.73
N ARG A 129 11.88 12.80 3.99
CA ARG A 129 12.62 13.93 3.42
C ARG A 129 13.93 13.44 2.80
N ALA A 130 14.19 13.88 1.57
CA ALA A 130 15.44 13.62 0.87
C ALA A 130 15.81 14.85 0.04
N GLY A 131 16.83 15.58 0.46
CA GLY A 131 17.19 16.87 -0.13
C GLY A 131 15.99 17.84 -0.12
N ARG A 132 15.62 18.34 -1.29
CA ARG A 132 14.48 19.26 -1.46
C ARG A 132 13.11 18.58 -1.59
N VAL A 133 13.06 17.24 -1.62
CA VAL A 133 11.82 16.49 -1.76
C VAL A 133 11.29 16.10 -0.39
N THR A 134 10.03 16.36 -0.15
CA THR A 134 9.29 15.86 1.01
C THR A 134 8.09 15.04 0.50
N LEU A 135 7.91 13.84 1.01
CA LEU A 135 6.77 12.97 0.74
C LEU A 135 5.95 12.85 2.01
N ASP A 136 4.76 13.40 1.99
CA ASP A 136 3.80 13.26 3.08
C ASP A 136 3.12 11.88 2.96
N LEU A 137 3.37 11.02 3.94
CA LEU A 137 2.88 9.64 3.93
C LEU A 137 1.39 9.54 4.26
N GLU A 138 0.85 10.57 4.89
CA GLU A 138 -0.55 10.63 5.28
C GLU A 138 -1.42 11.11 4.12
N THR A 139 -1.05 12.24 3.51
CA THR A 139 -1.83 12.85 2.42
C THR A 139 -1.47 12.29 1.04
N ARG A 140 -0.36 11.55 0.94
CA ARG A 140 0.23 11.02 -0.32
C ARG A 140 0.64 12.10 -1.32
N TRP A 141 0.89 13.32 -0.84
CA TRP A 141 1.42 14.41 -1.64
C TRP A 141 2.93 14.48 -1.52
N ALA A 142 3.58 14.85 -2.60
CA ALA A 142 4.97 15.25 -2.55
C ALA A 142 5.10 16.77 -2.62
N SER A 143 6.19 17.31 -2.08
CA SER A 143 6.57 18.70 -2.30
C SER A 143 8.04 18.81 -2.69
N VAL A 144 8.35 19.79 -3.53
CA VAL A 144 9.71 20.13 -3.96
C VAL A 144 9.90 21.62 -3.66
N GLY A 145 10.61 21.93 -2.59
CA GLY A 145 10.59 23.28 -2.03
C GLY A 145 9.16 23.65 -1.61
N GLU A 146 8.64 24.76 -2.10
CA GLU A 146 7.27 25.22 -1.82
C GLU A 146 6.22 24.62 -2.75
N ARG A 147 6.63 23.99 -3.84
CA ARG A 147 5.68 23.43 -4.83
C ARG A 147 5.15 22.07 -4.38
N ARG A 148 3.84 21.98 -4.19
CA ARG A 148 3.14 20.74 -3.88
C ARG A 148 2.68 20.04 -5.17
N VAL A 149 2.82 18.71 -5.24
CA VAL A 149 2.45 17.88 -6.39
C VAL A 149 1.68 16.65 -5.93
N GLU A 150 0.60 16.37 -6.64
CA GLU A 150 -0.21 15.18 -6.42
C GLU A 150 0.43 13.97 -7.12
N LEU A 151 0.45 12.84 -6.42
CA LEU A 151 0.97 11.58 -6.93
C LEU A 151 -0.16 10.56 -7.09
N SER A 152 -0.14 9.81 -8.18
CA SER A 152 -0.93 8.58 -8.27
C SER A 152 -0.40 7.52 -7.29
N GLY A 153 -1.21 6.51 -6.99
CA GLY A 153 -0.81 5.45 -6.05
C GLY A 153 0.52 4.77 -6.41
N ARG A 154 0.80 4.57 -7.69
CA ARG A 154 2.08 3.97 -8.15
C ARG A 154 3.25 4.94 -8.09
N GLU A 155 3.04 6.20 -8.44
CA GLU A 155 4.07 7.24 -8.29
C GLU A 155 4.45 7.43 -6.81
N PHE A 156 3.45 7.42 -5.91
CA PHE A 156 3.66 7.48 -4.48
C PHE A 156 4.50 6.29 -3.99
N ALA A 157 4.08 5.04 -4.30
CA ALA A 157 4.80 3.84 -3.88
C ALA A 157 6.24 3.80 -4.40
N LEU A 158 6.46 4.23 -5.64
CA LEU A 158 7.80 4.30 -6.24
C LEU A 158 8.66 5.37 -5.56
N LEU A 159 8.11 6.56 -5.30
CA LEU A 159 8.82 7.62 -4.60
C LEU A 159 9.11 7.21 -3.15
N GLU A 160 8.16 6.59 -2.46
CA GLU A 160 8.36 6.07 -1.11
C GLU A 160 9.51 5.06 -1.06
N ALA A 161 9.56 4.12 -2.00
CA ALA A 161 10.65 3.13 -2.09
C ALA A 161 12.01 3.82 -2.20
N PHE A 162 12.13 4.84 -3.06
CA PHE A 162 13.35 5.63 -3.17
C PHE A 162 13.68 6.41 -1.89
N MET A 163 12.71 7.05 -1.27
CA MET A 163 12.92 7.91 -0.10
C MET A 163 13.20 7.14 1.19
N ARG A 164 12.89 5.86 1.24
CA ARG A 164 13.31 4.97 2.33
C ARG A 164 14.78 4.53 2.23
N SER A 165 15.40 4.70 1.07
CA SER A 165 16.80 4.39 0.81
C SER A 165 17.46 5.49 -0.03
N PRO A 166 17.52 6.72 0.49
CA PRO A 166 18.09 7.86 -0.24
C PRO A 166 19.57 7.60 -0.55
N ASP A 167 20.03 8.10 -1.69
CA ASP A 167 21.38 7.94 -2.22
C ASP A 167 21.84 6.50 -2.53
N GLN A 168 21.01 5.51 -2.24
CA GLN A 168 21.28 4.12 -2.62
C GLN A 168 20.79 3.82 -4.05
N VAL A 169 21.57 3.00 -4.77
CA VAL A 169 21.17 2.55 -6.10
C VAL A 169 20.19 1.39 -5.94
N MET A 170 18.97 1.59 -6.39
CA MET A 170 17.95 0.55 -6.45
C MET A 170 17.91 -0.08 -7.83
N THR A 171 18.09 -1.39 -7.91
CA THR A 171 18.01 -2.09 -9.18
C THR A 171 16.59 -2.06 -9.73
N ARG A 172 16.45 -2.16 -11.06
CA ARG A 172 15.14 -2.24 -11.71
C ARG A 172 14.30 -3.40 -11.18
N ALA A 173 14.91 -4.57 -10.95
CA ALA A 173 14.22 -5.73 -10.42
C ALA A 173 13.69 -5.48 -8.99
N LEU A 174 14.48 -4.82 -8.14
CA LEU A 174 14.06 -4.45 -6.78
C LEU A 174 12.89 -3.47 -6.81
N LEU A 175 12.96 -2.43 -7.65
CA LEU A 175 11.87 -1.46 -7.80
C LEU A 175 10.59 -2.12 -8.35
N LEU A 176 10.75 -3.02 -9.33
CA LEU A 176 9.63 -3.76 -9.91
C LEU A 176 8.95 -4.62 -8.84
N SER A 177 9.70 -5.41 -8.09
CA SER A 177 9.14 -6.29 -7.05
C SER A 177 8.54 -5.51 -5.89
N SER A 178 9.14 -4.40 -5.45
CA SER A 178 8.66 -3.61 -4.32
C SER A 178 7.39 -2.81 -4.62
N VAL A 179 7.19 -2.38 -5.86
CA VAL A 179 6.04 -1.51 -6.24
C VAL A 179 4.95 -2.28 -6.99
N TRP A 180 5.31 -3.29 -7.79
CA TRP A 180 4.36 -4.03 -8.63
C TRP A 180 4.20 -5.51 -8.23
N GLY A 181 5.08 -6.04 -7.38
CA GLY A 181 5.06 -7.44 -6.94
C GLY A 181 5.90 -8.37 -7.83
N PHE A 182 6.05 -9.63 -7.39
CA PHE A 182 6.90 -10.62 -8.07
C PHE A 182 6.32 -11.16 -9.38
N ASP A 183 5.00 -11.02 -9.61
CA ASP A 183 4.30 -11.55 -10.79
C ASP A 183 4.40 -10.65 -12.04
N HIS A 184 5.18 -9.55 -11.97
CA HIS A 184 5.35 -8.65 -13.12
C HIS A 184 6.45 -9.16 -14.05
N ASP A 185 6.18 -9.05 -15.38
CA ASP A 185 7.17 -9.39 -16.39
C ASP A 185 8.48 -8.59 -16.16
N PRO A 186 9.61 -9.27 -15.91
CA PRO A 186 10.89 -8.60 -15.71
C PRO A 186 11.35 -7.75 -16.91
N ARG A 187 10.77 -7.96 -18.09
CA ARG A 187 11.06 -7.20 -19.32
C ARG A 187 10.19 -5.95 -19.48
N SER A 188 9.19 -5.76 -18.60
CA SER A 188 8.29 -4.60 -18.64
C SER A 188 9.08 -3.29 -18.44
N ASN A 189 8.88 -2.29 -19.25
CA ASN A 189 9.47 -0.95 -19.09
C ASN A 189 8.68 -0.05 -18.11
N ILE A 190 7.86 -0.64 -17.25
CA ILE A 190 6.96 0.10 -16.37
C ILE A 190 7.74 0.99 -15.37
N VAL A 191 8.86 0.51 -14.86
CA VAL A 191 9.72 1.29 -13.94
C VAL A 191 10.22 2.56 -14.62
N GLU A 192 10.71 2.45 -15.86
CA GLU A 192 11.18 3.57 -16.67
C GLU A 192 10.09 4.62 -16.89
N VAL A 193 8.89 4.17 -17.21
CA VAL A 193 7.72 5.03 -17.44
C VAL A 193 7.39 5.83 -16.17
N TYR A 194 7.30 5.17 -15.01
CA TYR A 194 6.96 5.83 -13.76
C TYR A 194 8.10 6.70 -13.20
N VAL A 195 9.35 6.33 -13.41
CA VAL A 195 10.50 7.23 -13.15
C VAL A 195 10.38 8.49 -14.01
N GLY A 196 9.99 8.36 -15.28
CA GLY A 196 9.71 9.50 -16.15
C GLY A 196 8.57 10.39 -15.64
N TYR A 197 7.50 9.79 -15.06
CA TYR A 197 6.42 10.56 -14.46
C TYR A 197 6.88 11.31 -13.21
N LEU A 198 7.64 10.67 -12.32
CA LEU A 198 8.20 11.32 -11.14
C LEU A 198 9.14 12.47 -11.51
N ARG A 199 10.02 12.28 -12.49
CA ARG A 199 10.91 13.36 -12.96
C ARG A 199 10.15 14.58 -13.46
N ARG A 200 9.10 14.38 -14.27
CA ARG A 200 8.25 15.50 -14.73
C ARG A 200 7.58 16.26 -13.59
N LYS A 201 7.23 15.56 -12.52
CA LYS A 201 6.57 16.16 -11.35
C LYS A 201 7.53 16.77 -10.35
N LEU A 202 8.69 16.14 -10.12
CA LEU A 202 9.63 16.52 -9.05
C LEU A 202 10.87 17.27 -9.56
N GLY A 203 11.18 17.13 -10.86
CA GLY A 203 12.39 17.63 -11.51
C GLY A 203 13.28 16.49 -12.00
N ASP A 204 13.95 16.72 -13.13
CA ASP A 204 14.74 15.67 -13.81
C ASP A 204 15.99 15.26 -13.01
N ASP A 205 16.46 16.11 -12.14
CA ASP A 205 17.65 15.93 -11.30
C ASP A 205 17.39 15.14 -10.01
N VAL A 206 16.10 14.92 -9.63
CA VAL A 206 15.73 14.23 -8.37
C VAL A 206 16.06 12.74 -8.43
N ILE A 207 15.82 12.08 -9.56
CA ILE A 207 16.10 10.66 -9.73
C ILE A 207 17.15 10.49 -10.82
N GLU A 208 18.31 10.03 -10.44
CA GLU A 208 19.42 9.72 -11.35
C GLU A 208 19.28 8.33 -11.95
N THR A 209 19.64 8.16 -13.23
CA THR A 209 19.82 6.85 -13.84
C THR A 209 21.28 6.41 -13.67
N VAL A 210 21.49 5.30 -12.95
CA VAL A 210 22.81 4.66 -12.88
C VAL A 210 22.88 3.59 -13.96
N ARG A 211 23.58 3.91 -15.06
CA ARG A 211 23.64 3.07 -16.26
C ARG A 211 24.02 1.63 -15.94
N GLY A 212 23.27 0.69 -16.48
CA GLY A 212 23.49 -0.75 -16.30
C GLY A 212 23.10 -1.31 -14.92
N THR A 213 22.68 -0.47 -13.96
CA THR A 213 22.39 -0.91 -12.59
C THR A 213 20.95 -0.59 -12.17
N GLY A 214 20.49 0.65 -12.33
CA GLY A 214 19.16 1.06 -11.88
C GLY A 214 19.00 2.55 -11.70
N TYR A 215 18.36 2.95 -10.61
CA TYR A 215 18.02 4.33 -10.31
C TYR A 215 18.39 4.69 -8.87
N ARG A 216 18.62 5.97 -8.63
CA ARG A 216 18.95 6.51 -7.31
C ARG A 216 18.24 7.85 -7.09
N LEU A 217 17.59 8.02 -5.96
CA LEU A 217 17.11 9.33 -5.52
C LEU A 217 18.29 10.11 -4.95
N ARG A 218 18.56 11.28 -5.51
CA ARG A 218 19.60 12.16 -4.99
C ARG A 218 19.08 12.97 -3.81
N SER A 219 19.83 12.94 -2.72
CA SER A 219 19.65 13.78 -1.55
C SER A 219 20.83 14.77 -1.44
N PRO A 220 20.93 15.78 -2.33
CA PRO A 220 22.01 16.74 -2.20
C PRO A 220 21.90 17.39 -0.83
N SER A 221 22.94 17.20 -0.02
CA SER A 221 23.14 18.00 1.18
C SER A 221 23.26 19.45 0.74
N GLY A 222 22.37 20.31 1.26
CA GLY A 222 22.43 21.76 1.06
C GLY A 222 23.68 22.37 1.68
#